data_db6a8f7372fbd5a47e30cf3fc292b9ca
#
_entry.id   db6a8f7372fbd5a47e30cf3fc292b9ca
#
_cell.length_a   1.000
_cell.length_b   1.000
_cell.length_c   1.000
_cell.angle_alpha   90.00
_cell.angle_beta   90.00
_cell.angle_gamma   90.00
#
_symmetry.space_group_name_H-M   'P 1'
#
loop_
_entity.id
_entity.type
_entity.pdbx_description
1 polymer ?
#
loop_
_entity_poly.entity_id
_entity_poly.type
_entity_poly.pdbx_seq_one_letter_code
_entity_poly.pdbx_strand_id
1 'polypeptide(L)'
;GIEKTNGEVIISTDGDCSVPTGWIRSMVETFDDDTGIVVGRSTIDTTKHSFLHFYQRIDFLGIMAANAGVIGWGLGWSGSGQNIAYRRKAFEHVNGFHPVAQKRSGDDMYLVQSISKDFGIKFNADPASFVITQPMDTVKDFISQRTRWSSNSRSLWQTKIFFLLFLIIAFICNSVLLIGWFIKQTTFIMPLLFIIKMISDGLVLFTGSAKLDIPIRTKDYLIWSLLQPLYIPYIGIMGLAGQFRWKE
;
A
#
# COMPACT_ATOMS: atom_id res chain seq x y z
N GLY A 1 21.77 -9.63 6.46
CA GLY A 1 20.97 -9.91 7.67
C GLY A 1 20.44 -11.34 7.67
N ILE A 2 19.59 -11.70 6.72
CA ILE A 2 18.85 -12.99 6.68
C ILE A 2 19.79 -14.20 6.68
N GLU A 3 20.85 -14.20 5.88
CA GLU A 3 21.85 -15.28 5.79
C GLU A 3 22.62 -15.55 7.09
N LYS A 4 22.63 -14.57 8.01
CA LYS A 4 23.31 -14.69 9.32
C LYS A 4 22.38 -15.14 10.44
N THR A 5 21.15 -15.50 10.13
CA THR A 5 20.11 -15.92 11.10
C THR A 5 19.61 -17.30 10.76
N ASN A 6 19.18 -18.06 11.78
CA ASN A 6 18.67 -19.43 11.64
C ASN A 6 17.17 -19.55 12.00
N GLY A 7 16.48 -18.43 12.24
CA GLY A 7 15.05 -18.46 12.60
C GLY A 7 14.18 -19.01 11.48
N GLU A 8 13.17 -19.79 11.84
CA GLU A 8 12.19 -20.35 10.89
C GLU A 8 11.30 -19.26 10.27
N VAL A 9 10.96 -18.23 11.04
CA VAL A 9 10.19 -17.06 10.61
C VAL A 9 11.10 -15.84 10.64
N ILE A 10 11.09 -15.09 9.55
CA ILE A 10 11.80 -13.82 9.40
C ILE A 10 10.75 -12.72 9.50
N ILE A 11 10.98 -11.75 10.38
CA ILE A 11 10.10 -10.59 10.57
C ILE A 11 10.91 -9.34 10.24
N SER A 12 10.31 -8.44 9.45
CA SER A 12 10.97 -7.22 8.98
C SER A 12 10.18 -5.98 9.36
N THR A 13 10.91 -4.94 9.73
CA THR A 13 10.41 -3.57 9.91
C THR A 13 11.45 -2.56 9.46
N ASP A 14 11.03 -1.34 9.11
CA ASP A 14 11.95 -0.26 8.75
C ASP A 14 12.54 0.38 10.02
N GLY A 15 13.75 0.94 9.92
CA GLY A 15 14.47 1.50 11.05
C GLY A 15 13.84 2.79 11.63
N ASP A 16 12.91 3.42 10.90
CA ASP A 16 12.15 4.61 11.31
C ASP A 16 10.73 4.28 11.79
N CYS A 17 10.43 2.99 11.99
CA CYS A 17 9.16 2.52 12.47
C CYS A 17 9.18 2.20 13.97
N SER A 18 8.03 2.38 14.62
CA SER A 18 7.77 1.97 16.01
C SER A 18 6.90 0.73 16.02
N VAL A 19 7.32 -0.28 16.78
CA VAL A 19 6.61 -1.56 16.94
C VAL A 19 6.10 -1.72 18.37
N PRO A 20 4.91 -2.31 18.61
CA PRO A 20 4.40 -2.57 19.95
C PRO A 20 5.09 -3.80 20.60
N THR A 21 5.00 -3.91 21.93
CA THR A 21 5.62 -5.00 22.69
C THR A 21 5.17 -6.40 22.24
N GLY A 22 3.92 -6.55 21.80
CA GLY A 22 3.35 -7.81 21.32
C GLY A 22 3.65 -8.17 19.86
N TRP A 23 4.36 -7.31 19.15
CA TRP A 23 4.51 -7.38 17.68
C TRP A 23 4.99 -8.73 17.17
N ILE A 24 6.11 -9.22 17.67
CA ILE A 24 6.70 -10.50 17.23
C ILE A 24 5.71 -11.64 17.48
N ARG A 25 5.12 -11.71 18.66
CA ARG A 25 4.17 -12.76 19.04
C ARG A 25 2.96 -12.75 18.10
N SER A 26 2.30 -11.61 17.94
CA SER A 26 1.11 -11.48 17.10
C SER A 26 1.40 -11.83 15.64
N MET A 27 2.56 -11.42 15.10
CA MET A 27 2.95 -11.77 13.73
C MET A 27 3.18 -13.28 13.58
N VAL A 28 3.82 -13.94 14.55
CA VAL A 28 4.08 -15.39 14.50
C VAL A 28 2.80 -16.21 14.69
N GLU A 29 1.93 -15.83 15.61
CA GLU A 29 0.65 -16.52 15.88
C GLU A 29 -0.33 -16.45 14.69
N THR A 30 -0.11 -15.54 13.73
CA THR A 30 -0.93 -15.44 12.51
C THR A 30 -0.63 -16.54 11.49
N PHE A 31 0.52 -17.22 11.60
CA PHE A 31 0.86 -18.32 10.69
C PHE A 31 0.06 -19.59 11.05
N ASP A 32 -0.42 -20.27 10.01
CA ASP A 32 -0.83 -21.68 10.04
C ASP A 32 0.10 -22.52 9.14
N ASP A 33 -0.22 -23.78 8.95
CA ASP A 33 0.65 -24.74 8.23
C ASP A 33 0.88 -24.32 6.77
N ASP A 34 -0.11 -23.72 6.11
CA ASP A 34 -0.06 -23.33 4.71
C ASP A 34 0.47 -21.91 4.49
N THR A 35 0.50 -21.07 5.53
CA THR A 35 0.88 -19.67 5.42
C THR A 35 2.39 -19.51 5.21
N GLY A 36 2.79 -18.96 4.08
CA GLY A 36 4.18 -18.60 3.77
C GLY A 36 4.56 -17.17 4.12
N ILE A 37 3.57 -16.27 4.12
CA ILE A 37 3.81 -14.84 4.34
C ILE A 37 2.62 -14.19 5.07
N VAL A 38 2.94 -13.27 5.98
CA VAL A 38 1.98 -12.45 6.74
C VAL A 38 2.31 -10.99 6.49
N VAL A 39 1.32 -10.21 6.08
CA VAL A 39 1.41 -8.75 5.96
C VAL A 39 0.69 -8.15 7.16
N GLY A 40 1.37 -7.32 7.93
CA GLY A 40 0.78 -6.65 9.08
C GLY A 40 0.28 -5.25 8.73
N ARG A 41 -0.58 -4.72 9.59
CA ARG A 41 -1.07 -3.34 9.48
C ARG A 41 0.03 -2.35 9.85
N SER A 42 0.22 -1.34 8.98
CA SER A 42 1.01 -0.15 9.28
C SER A 42 0.15 1.10 9.22
N THR A 43 0.48 2.11 10.01
CA THR A 43 -0.18 3.42 10.00
C THR A 43 0.83 4.54 10.14
N ILE A 44 0.43 5.74 9.73
CA ILE A 44 1.24 6.94 9.90
C ILE A 44 0.97 7.54 11.28
N ASP A 45 2.05 8.00 11.93
CA ASP A 45 2.00 8.66 13.24
C ASP A 45 0.95 9.79 13.26
N THR A 46 0.18 9.84 14.34
CA THR A 46 -0.91 10.79 14.57
C THR A 46 -0.50 12.02 15.38
N THR A 47 0.72 12.08 15.89
CA THR A 47 1.17 13.20 16.73
C THR A 47 1.36 14.50 15.94
N LYS A 48 1.59 14.42 14.63
CA LYS A 48 1.69 15.58 13.74
C LYS A 48 0.35 15.91 13.09
N HIS A 49 -0.01 17.20 13.03
CA HIS A 49 -1.36 17.67 12.71
C HIS A 49 -1.44 18.65 11.53
N SER A 50 -0.51 18.59 10.56
CA SER A 50 -0.66 19.37 9.34
C SER A 50 -1.68 18.76 8.37
N PHE A 51 -2.15 19.56 7.41
CA PHE A 51 -3.00 19.09 6.31
C PHE A 51 -2.33 17.94 5.55
N LEU A 52 -1.03 18.05 5.24
CA LEU A 52 -0.27 17.03 4.55
C LEU A 52 -0.24 15.71 5.34
N HIS A 53 -0.13 15.76 6.66
CA HIS A 53 -0.12 14.57 7.50
C HIS A 53 -1.49 13.87 7.54
N PHE A 54 -2.60 14.63 7.57
CA PHE A 54 -3.94 14.06 7.44
C PHE A 54 -4.16 13.40 6.09
N TYR A 55 -3.74 14.05 5.01
CA TYR A 55 -3.84 13.52 3.67
C TYR A 55 -3.09 12.19 3.53
N GLN A 56 -1.85 12.14 4.00
CA GLN A 56 -1.02 10.94 3.98
C GLN A 56 -1.64 9.77 4.75
N ARG A 57 -2.27 10.04 5.91
CA ARG A 57 -2.93 9.00 6.71
C ARG A 57 -4.08 8.35 5.96
N ILE A 58 -4.93 9.14 5.31
CA ILE A 58 -6.06 8.60 4.55
C ILE A 58 -5.56 7.86 3.31
N ASP A 59 -4.59 8.42 2.60
CA ASP A 59 -3.97 7.80 1.44
C ASP A 59 -3.35 6.43 1.79
N PHE A 60 -2.63 6.38 2.89
CA PHE A 60 -2.00 5.14 3.37
C PHE A 60 -3.02 4.13 3.91
N LEU A 61 -4.07 4.59 4.58
CA LEU A 61 -5.18 3.73 4.98
C LEU A 61 -5.85 3.08 3.75
N GLY A 62 -6.05 3.82 2.66
CA GLY A 62 -6.58 3.27 1.41
C GLY A 62 -5.73 2.12 0.87
N ILE A 63 -4.41 2.27 0.89
CA ILE A 63 -3.47 1.21 0.50
C ILE A 63 -3.59 0.00 1.43
N MET A 64 -3.61 0.21 2.74
CA MET A 64 -3.74 -0.88 3.73
C MET A 64 -5.07 -1.60 3.61
N ALA A 65 -6.18 -0.87 3.47
CA ALA A 65 -7.52 -1.44 3.32
C ALA A 65 -7.65 -2.28 2.03
N ALA A 66 -7.13 -1.79 0.91
CA ALA A 66 -7.10 -2.53 -0.35
C ALA A 66 -6.29 -3.82 -0.24
N ASN A 67 -5.09 -3.75 0.35
CA ASN A 67 -4.25 -4.94 0.56
C ASN A 67 -4.92 -5.94 1.51
N ALA A 68 -5.47 -5.49 2.64
CA ALA A 68 -6.18 -6.37 3.58
C ALA A 68 -7.36 -7.08 2.91
N GLY A 69 -8.15 -6.34 2.11
CA GLY A 69 -9.29 -6.91 1.38
C GLY A 69 -8.88 -7.99 0.37
N VAL A 70 -7.83 -7.73 -0.41
CA VAL A 70 -7.33 -8.67 -1.43
C VAL A 70 -6.66 -9.89 -0.80
N ILE A 71 -5.90 -9.70 0.27
CA ILE A 71 -5.29 -10.79 1.04
C ILE A 71 -6.37 -11.66 1.66
N GLY A 72 -7.51 -11.08 2.11
CA GLY A 72 -8.66 -11.84 2.57
C GLY A 72 -9.25 -12.82 1.53
N TRP A 73 -8.95 -12.62 0.24
CA TRP A 73 -9.26 -13.55 -0.85
C TRP A 73 -8.09 -14.46 -1.24
N GLY A 74 -7.02 -14.49 -0.44
CA GLY A 74 -5.83 -15.29 -0.71
C GLY A 74 -4.92 -14.73 -1.80
N LEU A 75 -5.10 -13.45 -2.19
CA LEU A 75 -4.33 -12.83 -3.27
C LEU A 75 -3.27 -11.88 -2.70
N GLY A 76 -2.01 -12.12 -3.00
CA GLY A 76 -0.91 -11.22 -2.63
C GLY A 76 -0.67 -10.18 -3.73
N TRP A 77 -1.10 -8.92 -3.50
CA TRP A 77 -0.83 -7.81 -4.41
C TRP A 77 0.39 -7.01 -4.01
N SER A 78 0.43 -6.60 -2.76
CA SER A 78 1.50 -5.79 -2.22
C SER A 78 1.61 -6.00 -0.70
N GLY A 79 2.71 -5.56 -0.14
CA GLY A 79 2.94 -5.43 1.29
C GLY A 79 3.85 -4.25 1.52
N SER A 80 4.11 -3.94 2.78
CA SER A 80 5.09 -2.94 3.17
C SER A 80 6.18 -3.61 3.98
N GLY A 81 7.44 -3.40 3.61
CA GLY A 81 8.61 -3.84 4.37
C GLY A 81 8.60 -3.40 5.83
N GLN A 82 7.76 -2.41 6.15
CA GLN A 82 7.55 -1.90 7.50
C GLN A 82 6.92 -2.91 8.45
N ASN A 83 6.11 -3.86 7.94
CA ASN A 83 5.41 -4.83 8.77
C ASN A 83 5.09 -6.10 7.96
N ILE A 84 6.08 -6.97 7.82
CA ILE A 84 5.97 -8.20 7.05
C ILE A 84 6.70 -9.33 7.77
N ALA A 85 6.12 -10.52 7.76
CA ALA A 85 6.75 -11.75 8.23
C ALA A 85 6.62 -12.86 7.19
N TYR A 86 7.62 -13.69 7.05
CA TYR A 86 7.59 -14.80 6.10
C TYR A 86 8.40 -15.99 6.61
N ARG A 87 7.97 -17.21 6.22
CA ARG A 87 8.73 -18.40 6.52
C ARG A 87 10.02 -18.44 5.71
N ARG A 88 11.11 -18.82 6.34
CA ARG A 88 12.41 -19.03 5.67
C ARG A 88 12.30 -19.95 4.47
N LYS A 89 11.61 -21.11 4.61
CA LYS A 89 11.39 -22.04 3.50
C LYS A 89 10.68 -21.39 2.30
N ALA A 90 9.71 -20.50 2.53
CA ALA A 90 9.01 -19.82 1.47
C ALA A 90 9.89 -18.75 0.80
N PHE A 91 10.72 -18.05 1.57
CA PHE A 91 11.70 -17.09 1.08
C PHE A 91 12.76 -17.76 0.19
N GLU A 92 13.30 -18.88 0.64
CA GLU A 92 14.30 -19.67 -0.11
C GLU A 92 13.71 -20.27 -1.39
N HIS A 93 12.45 -20.76 -1.33
CA HIS A 93 11.73 -21.31 -2.49
C HIS A 93 11.63 -20.31 -3.65
N VAL A 94 11.44 -19.03 -3.35
CA VAL A 94 11.35 -17.95 -4.38
C VAL A 94 12.71 -17.33 -4.71
N ASN A 95 13.83 -17.91 -4.27
CA ASN A 95 15.19 -17.38 -4.39
C ASN A 95 15.38 -16.01 -3.70
N GLY A 96 14.61 -15.72 -2.65
CA GLY A 96 14.70 -14.53 -1.84
C GLY A 96 14.60 -13.24 -2.65
N PHE A 97 15.54 -12.32 -2.43
CA PHE A 97 15.60 -11.04 -3.14
C PHE A 97 16.49 -11.08 -4.41
N HIS A 98 17.10 -12.21 -4.76
CA HIS A 98 17.98 -12.30 -5.94
C HIS A 98 17.33 -11.84 -7.24
N PRO A 99 16.05 -12.21 -7.55
CA PRO A 99 15.39 -11.82 -8.79
C PRO A 99 15.15 -10.31 -8.93
N VAL A 100 15.22 -9.57 -7.81
CA VAL A 100 14.98 -8.12 -7.78
C VAL A 100 16.18 -7.32 -7.26
N ALA A 101 17.36 -7.96 -7.09
CA ALA A 101 18.55 -7.33 -6.54
C ALA A 101 19.01 -6.06 -7.30
N GLN A 102 18.67 -5.94 -8.58
CA GLN A 102 18.98 -4.78 -9.42
C GLN A 102 17.90 -3.68 -9.34
N LYS A 103 16.75 -3.93 -8.67
CA LYS A 103 15.68 -2.95 -8.53
C LYS A 103 15.95 -2.04 -7.33
N ARG A 104 15.68 -0.76 -7.51
CA ARG A 104 15.84 0.25 -6.43
C ARG A 104 14.70 0.25 -5.41
N SER A 105 13.58 -0.44 -5.67
CA SER A 105 12.38 -0.45 -4.82
C SER A 105 11.45 -1.58 -5.22
N GLY A 106 10.55 -1.98 -4.31
CA GLY A 106 9.47 -2.95 -4.55
C GLY A 106 9.90 -4.39 -4.29
N ASP A 107 10.96 -4.60 -3.54
CA ASP A 107 11.40 -5.89 -3.04
C ASP A 107 10.38 -6.54 -2.12
N ASP A 108 9.72 -5.76 -1.26
CA ASP A 108 8.61 -6.18 -0.41
C ASP A 108 7.39 -6.63 -1.24
N MET A 109 6.97 -5.82 -2.20
CA MET A 109 5.89 -6.17 -3.13
C MET A 109 6.22 -7.44 -3.93
N TYR A 110 7.45 -7.55 -4.44
CA TYR A 110 7.91 -8.74 -5.14
C TYR A 110 7.80 -9.98 -4.25
N LEU A 111 8.26 -9.89 -3.00
CA LEU A 111 8.27 -11.01 -2.07
C LEU A 111 6.83 -11.49 -1.78
N VAL A 112 5.91 -10.55 -1.48
CA VAL A 112 4.48 -10.86 -1.30
C VAL A 112 3.90 -11.56 -2.53
N GLN A 113 4.15 -11.02 -3.72
CA GLN A 113 3.61 -11.57 -4.96
C GLN A 113 4.20 -12.93 -5.31
N SER A 114 5.47 -13.16 -5.01
CA SER A 114 6.15 -14.41 -5.33
C SER A 114 5.78 -15.53 -4.37
N ILE A 115 5.83 -15.28 -3.07
CA ILE A 115 5.47 -16.29 -2.06
C ILE A 115 4.00 -16.68 -2.18
N SER A 116 3.09 -15.71 -2.38
CA SER A 116 1.65 -15.99 -2.48
C SER A 116 1.20 -16.74 -3.75
N LYS A 117 2.13 -17.17 -4.59
CA LYS A 117 1.82 -18.09 -5.71
C LYS A 117 1.70 -19.54 -5.24
N ASP A 118 2.60 -19.92 -4.33
CA ASP A 118 2.81 -21.31 -3.95
C ASP A 118 2.51 -21.56 -2.47
N PHE A 119 2.33 -20.50 -1.67
CA PHE A 119 2.04 -20.54 -0.24
C PHE A 119 0.86 -19.64 0.10
N GLY A 120 0.19 -19.93 1.20
CA GLY A 120 -0.85 -19.08 1.77
C GLY A 120 -0.32 -17.70 2.18
N ILE A 121 -1.19 -16.70 2.11
CA ILE A 121 -0.93 -15.35 2.59
C ILE A 121 -2.00 -14.92 3.59
N LYS A 122 -1.62 -14.22 4.65
CA LYS A 122 -2.55 -13.65 5.63
C LYS A 122 -2.26 -12.18 5.90
N PHE A 123 -3.32 -11.46 6.26
CA PHE A 123 -3.21 -10.10 6.78
C PHE A 123 -3.43 -10.13 8.30
N ASN A 124 -2.47 -9.59 9.05
CA ASN A 124 -2.59 -9.46 10.50
C ASN A 124 -3.21 -8.12 10.87
N ALA A 125 -4.45 -8.16 11.35
CA ALA A 125 -5.20 -6.99 11.84
C ALA A 125 -5.26 -6.88 13.37
N ASP A 126 -4.50 -7.71 14.09
CA ASP A 126 -4.40 -7.63 15.56
C ASP A 126 -3.71 -6.33 15.98
N PRO A 127 -4.29 -5.53 16.88
CA PRO A 127 -3.68 -4.32 17.43
C PRO A 127 -2.26 -4.52 17.98
N ALA A 128 -1.96 -5.71 18.53
CA ALA A 128 -0.63 -6.04 19.03
C ALA A 128 0.46 -6.11 17.93
N SER A 129 0.07 -6.12 16.65
CA SER A 129 1.00 -6.11 15.51
C SER A 129 1.10 -4.75 14.80
N PHE A 130 0.43 -3.72 15.26
CA PHE A 130 0.34 -2.45 14.54
C PHE A 130 1.66 -1.67 14.57
N VAL A 131 2.19 -1.42 13.40
CA VAL A 131 3.42 -0.64 13.22
C VAL A 131 3.10 0.81 12.88
N ILE A 132 3.83 1.74 13.47
CA ILE A 132 3.67 3.18 13.26
C ILE A 132 4.91 3.70 12.52
N THR A 133 4.70 4.36 11.38
CA THR A 133 5.74 5.02 10.59
C THR A 133 5.59 6.54 10.63
N GLN A 134 6.66 7.26 10.37
CA GLN A 134 6.64 8.72 10.33
C GLN A 134 6.08 9.27 9.02
N PRO A 135 5.29 10.35 9.04
CA PRO A 135 4.86 11.04 7.83
C PRO A 135 6.01 11.78 7.16
N MET A 136 5.89 12.03 5.87
CA MET A 136 6.75 13.01 5.19
C MET A 136 6.35 14.43 5.61
N ASP A 137 7.33 15.26 5.97
CA ASP A 137 7.09 16.62 6.46
C ASP A 137 6.87 17.62 5.33
N THR A 138 7.34 17.31 4.10
CA THR A 138 7.17 18.20 2.94
C THR A 138 6.38 17.54 1.81
N VAL A 139 5.65 18.35 1.04
CA VAL A 139 4.95 17.89 -0.17
C VAL A 139 5.93 17.27 -1.17
N LYS A 140 7.12 17.83 -1.29
CA LYS A 140 8.17 17.32 -2.19
C LYS A 140 8.59 15.90 -1.83
N ASP A 141 8.84 15.62 -0.55
CA ASP A 141 9.25 14.30 -0.09
C ASP A 141 8.10 13.30 -0.20
N PHE A 142 6.88 13.72 0.11
CA PHE A 142 5.67 12.91 -0.08
C PHE A 142 5.49 12.51 -1.55
N ILE A 143 5.55 13.46 -2.47
CA ILE A 143 5.44 13.18 -3.91
C ILE A 143 6.58 12.27 -4.38
N SER A 144 7.82 12.50 -3.93
CA SER A 144 8.96 11.65 -4.27
C SER A 144 8.76 10.21 -3.79
N GLN A 145 8.28 10.03 -2.55
CA GLN A 145 7.97 8.71 -1.99
C GLN A 145 6.88 7.99 -2.82
N ARG A 146 5.79 8.67 -3.14
CA ARG A 146 4.67 8.10 -3.91
C ARG A 146 5.05 7.80 -5.37
N THR A 147 5.85 8.66 -6.00
CA THR A 147 6.40 8.43 -7.34
C THR A 147 7.28 7.18 -7.34
N ARG A 148 8.12 6.99 -6.32
CA ARG A 148 8.93 5.79 -6.15
C ARG A 148 8.07 4.54 -6.04
N TRP A 149 7.02 4.56 -5.22
CA TRP A 149 6.10 3.42 -5.10
C TRP A 149 5.37 3.14 -6.42
N SER A 150 4.88 4.18 -7.10
CA SER A 150 4.21 4.06 -8.40
C SER A 150 5.14 3.51 -9.49
N SER A 151 6.44 3.78 -9.43
CA SER A 151 7.40 3.27 -10.42
C SER A 151 7.50 1.75 -10.45
N ASN A 152 7.13 1.07 -9.36
CA ASN A 152 7.10 -0.39 -9.27
C ASN A 152 6.04 -1.01 -10.21
N SER A 153 5.03 -0.25 -10.63
CA SER A 153 3.99 -0.71 -11.56
C SER A 153 4.54 -1.16 -12.91
N ARG A 154 5.71 -0.67 -13.32
CA ARG A 154 6.39 -1.07 -14.58
C ARG A 154 6.69 -2.56 -14.68
N SER A 155 6.82 -3.25 -13.57
CA SER A 155 7.13 -4.70 -13.56
C SER A 155 5.92 -5.59 -13.28
N LEU A 156 4.74 -5.01 -13.01
CA LEU A 156 3.55 -5.76 -12.61
C LEU A 156 2.93 -6.59 -13.74
N TRP A 157 3.07 -6.18 -14.99
CA TRP A 157 2.53 -6.90 -16.14
C TRP A 157 3.09 -8.33 -16.28
N GLN A 158 4.28 -8.58 -15.70
CA GLN A 158 4.92 -9.89 -15.69
C GLN A 158 4.46 -10.79 -14.54
N THR A 159 3.83 -10.23 -13.51
CA THR A 159 3.59 -10.95 -12.25
C THR A 159 2.13 -11.01 -11.80
N LYS A 160 1.39 -9.90 -11.82
CA LYS A 160 0.03 -9.81 -11.26
C LYS A 160 -0.87 -8.90 -12.11
N ILE A 161 -1.44 -9.49 -13.16
CA ILE A 161 -2.29 -8.76 -14.12
C ILE A 161 -3.47 -8.06 -13.45
N PHE A 162 -4.14 -8.68 -12.47
CA PHE A 162 -5.28 -8.07 -11.78
C PHE A 162 -4.90 -6.83 -10.98
N PHE A 163 -3.71 -6.82 -10.35
CA PHE A 163 -3.21 -5.64 -9.66
C PHE A 163 -2.86 -4.52 -10.67
N LEU A 164 -2.25 -4.86 -11.79
CA LEU A 164 -2.00 -3.89 -12.86
C LEU A 164 -3.30 -3.30 -13.40
N LEU A 165 -4.33 -4.13 -13.67
CA LEU A 165 -5.63 -3.65 -14.12
C LEU A 165 -6.29 -2.72 -13.10
N PHE A 166 -6.22 -3.04 -11.82
CA PHE A 166 -6.69 -2.14 -10.74
C PHE A 166 -6.01 -0.77 -10.81
N LEU A 167 -4.68 -0.71 -10.95
CA LEU A 167 -3.95 0.56 -11.07
C LEU A 167 -4.32 1.34 -12.35
N ILE A 168 -4.48 0.65 -13.48
CA ILE A 168 -4.89 1.26 -14.75
C ILE A 168 -6.31 1.83 -14.63
N ILE A 169 -7.25 1.09 -14.05
CA ILE A 169 -8.63 1.57 -13.85
C ILE A 169 -8.65 2.78 -12.93
N ALA A 170 -7.92 2.74 -11.81
CA ALA A 170 -7.80 3.88 -10.90
C ALA A 170 -7.23 5.12 -11.62
N PHE A 171 -6.19 4.93 -12.44
CA PHE A 171 -5.60 6.01 -13.24
C PHE A 171 -6.60 6.58 -14.26
N ILE A 172 -7.28 5.73 -15.03
CA ILE A 172 -8.25 6.16 -16.05
C ILE A 172 -9.43 6.87 -15.41
N CYS A 173 -10.03 6.32 -14.34
CA CYS A 173 -11.17 6.93 -13.64
C CYS A 173 -10.83 8.34 -13.15
N ASN A 174 -9.67 8.52 -12.51
CA ASN A 174 -9.26 9.83 -12.02
C ASN A 174 -8.89 10.79 -13.17
N SER A 175 -8.28 10.29 -14.25
CA SER A 175 -7.98 11.11 -15.44
C SER A 175 -9.25 11.58 -16.16
N VAL A 176 -10.25 10.72 -16.29
CA VAL A 176 -11.56 11.08 -16.87
C VAL A 176 -12.25 12.14 -16.01
N LEU A 177 -12.24 11.98 -14.68
CA LEU A 177 -12.79 12.99 -13.77
C LEU A 177 -12.03 14.31 -13.84
N LEU A 178 -10.71 14.28 -14.05
CA LEU A 178 -9.91 15.51 -14.19
C LEU A 178 -10.22 16.24 -15.51
N ILE A 179 -10.23 15.51 -16.63
CA ILE A 179 -10.31 16.10 -17.97
C ILE A 179 -11.77 16.41 -18.35
N GLY A 180 -12.72 15.57 -17.93
CA GLY A 180 -14.12 15.65 -18.33
C GLY A 180 -14.83 16.96 -17.97
N TRP A 181 -14.33 17.68 -16.95
CA TRP A 181 -14.83 19.02 -16.60
C TRP A 181 -14.54 20.09 -17.67
N PHE A 182 -13.51 19.87 -18.48
CA PHE A 182 -13.10 20.81 -19.54
C PHE A 182 -13.76 20.50 -20.90
N ILE A 183 -14.52 19.40 -21.00
CA ILE A 183 -15.19 18.99 -22.23
C ILE A 183 -16.67 19.30 -22.07
N LYS A 184 -17.18 20.26 -22.86
CA LYS A 184 -18.56 20.77 -22.79
C LYS A 184 -19.62 19.65 -22.83
N GLN A 185 -19.40 18.62 -23.68
CA GLN A 185 -20.34 17.52 -23.85
C GLN A 185 -20.44 16.59 -22.64
N THR A 186 -19.42 16.53 -21.79
CA THR A 186 -19.35 15.63 -20.64
C THR A 186 -19.56 16.33 -19.31
N THR A 187 -19.42 17.65 -19.23
CA THR A 187 -19.48 18.44 -17.98
C THR A 187 -20.73 18.13 -17.13
N PHE A 188 -21.88 17.90 -17.76
CA PHE A 188 -23.14 17.63 -17.04
C PHE A 188 -23.14 16.28 -16.29
N ILE A 189 -22.37 15.28 -16.74
CA ILE A 189 -22.31 13.97 -16.10
C ILE A 189 -21.20 13.86 -15.05
N MET A 190 -20.22 14.77 -15.05
CA MET A 190 -19.06 14.71 -14.13
C MET A 190 -19.46 14.73 -12.65
N PRO A 191 -20.45 15.54 -12.18
CA PRO A 191 -20.88 15.49 -10.80
C PRO A 191 -21.36 14.09 -10.37
N LEU A 192 -22.14 13.42 -11.23
CA LEU A 192 -22.64 12.08 -10.96
C LEU A 192 -21.49 11.06 -10.85
N LEU A 193 -20.58 11.07 -11.82
CA LEU A 193 -19.41 10.17 -11.82
C LEU A 193 -18.51 10.41 -10.60
N PHE A 194 -18.33 11.67 -10.21
CA PHE A 194 -17.57 12.04 -9.03
C PHE A 194 -18.24 11.53 -7.74
N ILE A 195 -19.57 11.65 -7.62
CA ILE A 195 -20.33 11.13 -6.48
C ILE A 195 -20.21 9.61 -6.40
N ILE A 196 -20.35 8.90 -7.53
CA ILE A 196 -20.20 7.43 -7.58
C ILE A 196 -18.80 7.03 -7.10
N LYS A 197 -17.77 7.73 -7.60
CA LYS A 197 -16.39 7.48 -7.13
C LYS A 197 -16.24 7.75 -5.63
N MET A 198 -16.75 8.87 -5.14
CA MET A 198 -16.72 9.18 -3.71
C MET A 198 -17.37 8.08 -2.87
N ILE A 199 -18.55 7.60 -3.26
CA ILE A 199 -19.22 6.51 -2.54
C ILE A 199 -18.36 5.25 -2.55
N SER A 200 -17.80 4.87 -3.70
CA SER A 200 -16.96 3.67 -3.85
C SER A 200 -15.69 3.75 -3.01
N ASP A 201 -14.96 4.86 -3.08
CA ASP A 201 -13.75 5.09 -2.28
C ASP A 201 -14.10 5.14 -0.78
N GLY A 202 -15.22 5.78 -0.44
CA GLY A 202 -15.72 5.89 0.92
C GLY A 202 -16.04 4.52 1.54
N LEU A 203 -16.68 3.64 0.79
CA LEU A 203 -16.95 2.27 1.24
C LEU A 203 -15.66 1.53 1.63
N VAL A 204 -14.62 1.63 0.81
CA VAL A 204 -13.32 1.01 1.10
C VAL A 204 -12.66 1.66 2.32
N LEU A 205 -12.60 2.99 2.36
CA LEU A 205 -11.90 3.73 3.41
C LEU A 205 -12.59 3.64 4.77
N PHE A 206 -13.91 3.79 4.85
CA PHE A 206 -14.63 3.69 6.12
C PHE A 206 -14.71 2.26 6.64
N THR A 207 -14.83 1.27 5.75
CA THR A 207 -14.73 -0.14 6.14
C THR A 207 -13.31 -0.46 6.63
N GLY A 208 -12.29 0.00 5.91
CA GLY A 208 -10.89 -0.14 6.31
C GLY A 208 -10.59 0.57 7.64
N SER A 209 -11.09 1.78 7.82
CA SER A 209 -11.00 2.56 9.06
C SER A 209 -11.54 1.76 10.26
N ALA A 210 -12.73 1.19 10.12
CA ALA A 210 -13.37 0.41 11.18
C ALA A 210 -12.63 -0.92 11.47
N LYS A 211 -12.18 -1.63 10.43
CA LYS A 211 -11.52 -2.93 10.59
C LYS A 211 -10.07 -2.84 11.01
N LEU A 212 -9.39 -1.76 10.64
CA LEU A 212 -7.97 -1.55 10.95
C LEU A 212 -7.75 -0.59 12.12
N ASP A 213 -8.82 -0.17 12.80
CA ASP A 213 -8.76 0.78 13.93
C ASP A 213 -7.91 2.03 13.60
N ILE A 214 -8.18 2.64 12.43
CA ILE A 214 -7.55 3.90 11.99
C ILE A 214 -8.65 4.93 11.78
N PRO A 215 -8.98 5.76 12.79
CA PRO A 215 -10.09 6.71 12.67
C PRO A 215 -9.82 7.78 11.61
N ILE A 216 -10.83 8.03 10.77
CA ILE A 216 -10.82 9.11 9.78
C ILE A 216 -12.04 10.01 10.00
N ARG A 217 -11.85 11.32 9.80
CA ARG A 217 -12.95 12.28 9.87
C ARG A 217 -13.54 12.47 8.48
N THR A 218 -14.87 12.56 8.39
CA THR A 218 -15.58 12.75 7.11
C THR A 218 -15.06 13.96 6.34
N LYS A 219 -14.78 15.09 7.02
CA LYS A 219 -14.22 16.28 6.37
C LYS A 219 -12.88 16.04 5.70
N ASP A 220 -12.00 15.27 6.33
CA ASP A 220 -10.68 14.97 5.79
C ASP A 220 -10.79 14.03 4.58
N TYR A 221 -11.72 13.07 4.65
CA TYR A 221 -12.07 12.22 3.52
C TYR A 221 -12.60 13.02 2.32
N LEU A 222 -13.51 13.96 2.54
CA LEU A 222 -14.04 14.80 1.46
C LEU A 222 -12.93 15.57 0.74
N ILE A 223 -12.01 16.18 1.49
CA ILE A 223 -10.89 16.93 0.91
C ILE A 223 -9.94 15.98 0.17
N TRP A 224 -9.62 14.82 0.77
CA TRP A 224 -8.80 13.80 0.11
C TRP A 224 -9.43 13.36 -1.22
N SER A 225 -10.74 13.07 -1.23
CA SER A 225 -11.48 12.64 -2.42
C SER A 225 -11.48 13.68 -3.54
N LEU A 226 -11.60 14.98 -3.20
CA LEU A 226 -11.52 16.09 -4.16
C LEU A 226 -10.14 16.19 -4.84
N LEU A 227 -9.07 15.82 -4.14
CA LEU A 227 -7.71 15.91 -4.66
C LEU A 227 -7.29 14.70 -5.50
N GLN A 228 -7.97 13.56 -5.36
CA GLN A 228 -7.60 12.32 -6.06
C GLN A 228 -7.55 12.45 -7.59
N PRO A 229 -8.48 13.14 -8.29
CA PRO A 229 -8.42 13.32 -9.74
C PRO A 229 -7.17 14.05 -10.23
N LEU A 230 -6.55 14.86 -9.38
CA LEU A 230 -5.26 15.51 -9.67
C LEU A 230 -4.07 14.63 -9.26
N TYR A 231 -4.16 14.06 -8.07
CA TYR A 231 -3.07 13.33 -7.44
C TYR A 231 -2.74 12.00 -8.15
N ILE A 232 -3.73 11.16 -8.42
CA ILE A 232 -3.51 9.84 -9.02
C ILE A 232 -2.91 9.91 -10.43
N PRO A 233 -3.44 10.75 -11.38
CA PRO A 233 -2.83 10.90 -12.69
C PRO A 233 -1.40 11.47 -12.60
N TYR A 234 -1.18 12.46 -11.74
CA TYR A 234 0.15 13.04 -11.57
C TYR A 234 1.17 11.99 -11.09
N ILE A 235 0.88 11.26 -10.01
CA ILE A 235 1.77 10.22 -9.47
C ILE A 235 1.95 9.07 -10.46
N GLY A 236 0.90 8.69 -11.19
CA GLY A 236 0.99 7.65 -12.22
C GLY A 236 1.95 8.02 -13.34
N ILE A 237 1.84 9.24 -13.89
CA ILE A 237 2.72 9.74 -14.96
C ILE A 237 4.17 9.84 -14.45
N MET A 238 4.38 10.44 -13.28
CA MET A 238 5.72 10.58 -12.70
C MET A 238 6.37 9.23 -12.37
N GLY A 239 5.60 8.27 -11.90
CA GLY A 239 6.05 6.90 -11.67
C GLY A 239 6.48 6.21 -12.97
N LEU A 240 5.70 6.34 -14.03
CA LEU A 240 6.05 5.83 -15.37
C LEU A 240 7.26 6.56 -15.97
N ALA A 241 7.46 7.83 -15.71
CA ALA A 241 8.67 8.57 -16.13
C ALA A 241 9.92 8.12 -15.35
N GLY A 242 9.78 7.53 -14.15
CA GLY A 242 10.88 7.01 -13.33
C GLY A 242 11.77 8.07 -12.72
N GLN A 243 11.28 9.29 -12.61
CA GLN A 243 12.01 10.42 -12.03
C GLN A 243 11.69 10.53 -10.54
N PHE A 244 12.45 9.88 -9.69
CA PHE A 244 12.39 10.08 -8.24
C PHE A 244 13.81 10.20 -7.66
N ARG A 245 13.93 10.96 -6.55
CA ARG A 245 15.17 11.05 -5.79
C ARG A 245 15.09 10.07 -4.60
N TRP A 246 16.12 9.26 -4.42
CA TRP A 246 16.32 8.51 -3.18
C TRP A 246 16.78 9.48 -2.09
N LYS A 247 16.43 9.25 -0.84
CA LYS A 247 17.07 9.95 0.30
C LYS A 247 18.56 9.64 0.22
N GLU A 248 19.40 10.67 0.04
CA GLU A 248 20.85 10.61 0.28
C GLU A 248 21.10 10.60 1.78
#